data_e96f68d07c7d1af2818b101999cd801a
#
_entry.id   e96f68d07c7d1af2818b101999cd801a
#
_cell.length_a   1.000
_cell.length_b   1.000
_cell.length_c   1.000
_cell.angle_alpha   90.00
_cell.angle_beta   90.00
_cell.angle_gamma   90.00
#
_symmetry.space_group_name_H-M   'P 1'
#
loop_
_entity.id
_entity.type
_entity.pdbx_description
1 polymer ?
#
loop_
_entity_poly.entity_id
_entity_poly.type
_entity_poly.pdbx_seq_one_letter_code
_entity_poly.pdbx_strand_id
1 'polypeptide(L)'
;MKLSLVLIIYRSQSIIAEEAAKFCASVLNEKNIFSIKLESDFDKNSIENIFAKEQKPNLVVVLGGDGTVLKSTDAIANQNIPMLSFNIGGNLGFLTQDKQFLLDKSFLELIEKDYFKIDSRSMLECNVFDENHERSNTSKTSSFFALNDFYFKSKEDDLSSTNQIKIEIDGESVNEYKGDGLIISSATGSTAYSMAAGGPIVHPLID
;
A
#
# COMPACT_ATOMS: atom_id res chain seq x y z
N MET A 1 -20.45 -0.55 -10.23
CA MET A 1 -19.25 -1.31 -10.74
C MET A 1 -19.59 -2.80 -10.87
N LYS A 2 -19.31 -3.45 -12.01
CA LYS A 2 -19.57 -4.89 -12.20
C LYS A 2 -18.35 -5.69 -11.73
N LEU A 3 -18.53 -6.58 -10.74
CA LEU A 3 -17.49 -7.47 -10.23
C LEU A 3 -17.57 -8.83 -10.94
N SER A 4 -16.43 -9.38 -11.36
CA SER A 4 -16.28 -10.74 -11.88
C SER A 4 -15.20 -11.54 -11.17
N LEU A 5 -14.09 -10.88 -10.79
CA LEU A 5 -12.97 -11.45 -10.05
C LEU A 5 -12.50 -10.48 -8.97
N VAL A 6 -12.37 -10.96 -7.75
CA VAL A 6 -11.89 -10.21 -6.59
C VAL A 6 -10.65 -10.89 -6.02
N LEU A 7 -9.57 -10.11 -5.82
CA LEU A 7 -8.42 -10.56 -5.06
C LEU A 7 -8.63 -10.21 -3.58
N ILE A 8 -8.62 -11.20 -2.70
CA ILE A 8 -8.73 -11.02 -1.26
C ILE A 8 -7.35 -11.19 -0.64
N ILE A 9 -6.80 -10.10 -0.11
CA ILE A 9 -5.53 -10.13 0.64
C ILE A 9 -5.86 -10.04 2.12
N TYR A 10 -5.37 -10.98 2.92
CA TYR A 10 -5.64 -11.01 4.36
C TYR A 10 -4.35 -11.06 5.17
N ARG A 11 -4.41 -10.51 6.37
CA ARG A 11 -3.27 -10.45 7.28
C ARG A 11 -2.73 -11.87 7.56
N SER A 12 -1.46 -12.10 7.24
CA SER A 12 -0.76 -13.35 7.52
C SER A 12 -0.71 -13.67 9.01
N GLN A 13 -0.65 -14.95 9.33
CA GLN A 13 -0.58 -15.47 10.69
C GLN A 13 -1.75 -15.02 11.60
N SER A 14 -2.90 -14.69 11.01
CA SER A 14 -4.09 -14.25 11.74
C SER A 14 -5.29 -15.14 11.40
N ILE A 15 -5.66 -16.04 12.32
CA ILE A 15 -6.81 -16.94 12.18
C ILE A 15 -8.09 -16.12 11.90
N ILE A 16 -8.28 -15.02 12.62
CA ILE A 16 -9.46 -14.15 12.45
C ILE A 16 -9.51 -13.54 11.04
N ALA A 17 -8.36 -13.12 10.48
CA ALA A 17 -8.31 -12.57 9.13
C ALA A 17 -8.51 -13.66 8.06
N GLU A 18 -8.00 -14.87 8.29
CA GLU A 18 -8.24 -16.00 7.41
C GLU A 18 -9.72 -16.41 7.39
N GLU A 19 -10.38 -16.46 8.55
CA GLU A 19 -11.82 -16.73 8.65
C GLU A 19 -12.65 -15.64 7.95
N ALA A 20 -12.28 -14.37 8.14
CA ALA A 20 -12.90 -13.26 7.41
C ALA A 20 -12.70 -13.37 5.90
N ALA A 21 -11.54 -13.85 5.43
CA ALA A 21 -11.28 -14.08 4.01
C ALA A 21 -12.12 -15.24 3.45
N LYS A 22 -12.29 -16.32 4.20
CA LYS A 22 -13.19 -17.42 3.85
C LYS A 22 -14.64 -16.96 3.77
N PHE A 23 -15.07 -16.15 4.75
CA PHE A 23 -16.41 -15.55 4.76
C PHE A 23 -16.61 -14.61 3.56
N CYS A 24 -15.69 -13.68 3.31
CA CYS A 24 -15.75 -12.79 2.16
C CYS A 24 -15.86 -13.57 0.83
N ALA A 25 -15.04 -14.60 0.66
CA ALA A 25 -15.08 -15.46 -0.52
C ALA A 25 -16.44 -16.18 -0.67
N SER A 26 -17.06 -16.66 0.41
CA SER A 26 -18.38 -17.29 0.36
C SER A 26 -19.47 -16.30 -0.06
N VAL A 27 -19.43 -15.08 0.47
CA VAL A 27 -20.36 -14.00 0.12
C VAL A 27 -20.25 -13.60 -1.34
N LEU A 28 -19.03 -13.51 -1.88
CA LEU A 28 -18.79 -13.25 -3.30
C LEU A 28 -19.32 -14.39 -4.18
N ASN A 29 -19.08 -15.64 -3.77
CA ASN A 29 -19.53 -16.82 -4.51
C ASN A 29 -21.06 -16.93 -4.57
N GLU A 30 -21.81 -16.52 -3.53
CA GLU A 30 -23.28 -16.42 -3.55
C GLU A 30 -23.79 -15.52 -4.69
N LYS A 31 -22.95 -14.58 -5.14
CA LYS A 31 -23.24 -13.64 -6.24
C LYS A 31 -22.57 -14.04 -7.56
N ASN A 32 -22.04 -15.25 -7.67
CA ASN A 32 -21.27 -15.75 -8.82
C ASN A 32 -20.04 -14.88 -9.15
N ILE A 33 -19.41 -14.27 -8.15
CA ILE A 33 -18.17 -13.51 -8.27
C ILE A 33 -17.01 -14.41 -7.85
N PHE A 34 -16.06 -14.64 -8.74
CA PHE A 34 -14.86 -15.42 -8.42
C PHE A 34 -13.95 -14.67 -7.46
N SER A 35 -13.24 -15.41 -6.60
CA SER A 35 -12.27 -14.80 -5.69
C SER A 35 -11.00 -15.63 -5.57
N ILE A 36 -9.86 -14.94 -5.45
CA ILE A 36 -8.56 -15.51 -5.14
C ILE A 36 -8.17 -14.99 -3.77
N LYS A 37 -7.69 -15.89 -2.87
CA LYS A 37 -7.23 -15.52 -1.53
C LYS A 37 -5.72 -15.59 -1.46
N LEU A 38 -5.10 -14.58 -0.83
CA LEU A 38 -3.66 -14.46 -0.69
C LEU A 38 -3.32 -13.91 0.71
N GLU A 39 -2.36 -14.53 1.40
CA GLU A 39 -1.81 -13.96 2.65
C GLU A 39 -0.93 -12.74 2.37
N SER A 40 -0.89 -11.78 3.31
CA SER A 40 -0.20 -10.49 3.11
C SER A 40 1.32 -10.55 3.20
N ASP A 41 1.91 -11.70 3.46
CA ASP A 41 3.37 -11.93 3.41
C ASP A 41 3.85 -12.52 2.07
N PHE A 42 3.01 -12.41 1.04
CA PHE A 42 3.35 -12.81 -0.31
C PHE A 42 4.60 -12.07 -0.84
N ASP A 43 5.31 -12.70 -1.76
CA ASP A 43 6.31 -12.03 -2.59
C ASP A 43 5.65 -11.32 -3.79
N LYS A 44 6.35 -10.33 -4.38
CA LYS A 44 5.83 -9.59 -5.56
C LYS A 44 5.54 -10.53 -6.75
N ASN A 45 6.31 -11.58 -6.93
CA ASN A 45 6.11 -12.55 -8.01
C ASN A 45 4.79 -13.30 -7.89
N SER A 46 4.28 -13.49 -6.67
CA SER A 46 2.98 -14.15 -6.43
C SER A 46 1.84 -13.36 -7.06
N ILE A 47 1.83 -12.04 -6.93
CA ILE A 47 0.82 -11.17 -7.55
C ILE A 47 0.99 -11.11 -9.07
N GLU A 48 2.21 -10.95 -9.56
CA GLU A 48 2.50 -10.96 -10.99
C GLU A 48 2.04 -12.27 -11.65
N ASN A 49 2.26 -13.41 -10.98
CA ASN A 49 1.80 -14.71 -11.46
C ASN A 49 0.27 -14.82 -11.49
N ILE A 50 -0.43 -14.25 -10.50
CA ILE A 50 -1.90 -14.21 -10.48
C ILE A 50 -2.39 -13.39 -11.68
N PHE A 51 -1.83 -12.21 -11.91
CA PHE A 51 -2.24 -11.32 -13.00
C PHE A 51 -1.87 -11.85 -14.39
N ALA A 52 -0.83 -12.67 -14.50
CA ALA A 52 -0.43 -13.30 -15.77
C ALA A 52 -1.30 -14.52 -16.13
N LYS A 53 -1.81 -15.25 -15.13
CA LYS A 53 -2.59 -16.50 -15.33
C LYS A 53 -4.08 -16.28 -15.38
N GLU A 54 -4.57 -15.32 -14.64
CA GLU A 54 -5.99 -15.05 -14.45
C GLU A 54 -6.37 -13.72 -15.12
N GLN A 55 -7.67 -13.49 -15.27
CA GLN A 55 -8.13 -12.14 -15.61
C GLN A 55 -7.75 -11.18 -14.48
N LYS A 56 -7.39 -9.94 -14.84
CA LYS A 56 -7.11 -8.89 -13.87
C LYS A 56 -8.30 -8.70 -12.93
N PRO A 57 -8.11 -8.73 -11.61
CA PRO A 57 -9.19 -8.49 -10.65
C PRO A 57 -9.85 -7.13 -10.85
N ASN A 58 -11.16 -7.06 -10.65
CA ASN A 58 -11.91 -5.80 -10.70
C ASN A 58 -11.79 -5.01 -9.38
N LEU A 59 -11.49 -5.72 -8.28
CA LEU A 59 -11.39 -5.18 -6.94
C LEU A 59 -10.35 -5.97 -6.15
N VAL A 60 -9.60 -5.28 -5.31
CA VAL A 60 -8.81 -5.91 -4.24
C VAL A 60 -9.52 -5.64 -2.92
N VAL A 61 -9.84 -6.70 -2.17
CA VAL A 61 -10.36 -6.61 -0.80
C VAL A 61 -9.22 -6.91 0.16
N VAL A 62 -8.93 -6.00 1.08
CA VAL A 62 -7.88 -6.17 2.09
C VAL A 62 -8.50 -6.37 3.46
N LEU A 63 -8.14 -7.47 4.13
CA LEU A 63 -8.66 -7.85 5.44
C LEU A 63 -7.54 -7.81 6.50
N GLY A 64 -7.49 -6.71 7.24
CA GLY A 64 -6.43 -6.43 8.22
C GLY A 64 -6.45 -4.99 8.69
N GLY A 65 -5.38 -4.52 9.30
CA GLY A 65 -5.17 -3.11 9.66
C GLY A 65 -4.40 -2.34 8.57
N ASP A 66 -4.11 -1.06 8.84
CA ASP A 66 -3.40 -0.17 7.91
C ASP A 66 -2.09 -0.76 7.38
N GLY A 67 -1.31 -1.46 8.21
CA GLY A 67 -0.08 -2.12 7.76
C GLY A 67 -0.30 -3.20 6.68
N THR A 68 -1.44 -3.91 6.73
CA THR A 68 -1.81 -4.86 5.68
C THR A 68 -2.18 -4.14 4.39
N VAL A 69 -2.88 -3.00 4.51
CA VAL A 69 -3.22 -2.13 3.36
C VAL A 69 -1.96 -1.61 2.69
N LEU A 70 -1.01 -1.08 3.46
CA LEU A 70 0.25 -0.54 2.93
C LEU A 70 1.06 -1.57 2.14
N LYS A 71 1.21 -2.79 2.69
CA LYS A 71 1.87 -3.90 1.97
C LYS A 71 1.15 -4.27 0.67
N SER A 72 -0.18 -4.33 0.71
CA SER A 72 -0.99 -4.65 -0.46
C SER A 72 -0.88 -3.58 -1.53
N THR A 73 -0.83 -2.31 -1.13
CA THR A 73 -0.75 -1.16 -2.04
C THR A 73 0.57 -1.14 -2.81
N ASP A 74 1.72 -1.40 -2.14
CA ASP A 74 3.03 -1.49 -2.83
C ASP A 74 3.01 -2.54 -3.95
N ALA A 75 2.38 -3.68 -3.70
CA ALA A 75 2.36 -4.77 -4.65
C ALA A 75 1.45 -4.55 -5.87
N ILE A 76 0.41 -3.70 -5.74
CA ILE A 76 -0.56 -3.43 -6.81
C ILE A 76 -0.51 -2.00 -7.35
N ALA A 77 0.47 -1.18 -6.92
CA ALA A 77 0.57 0.24 -7.21
C ALA A 77 0.32 0.59 -8.69
N ASN A 78 0.95 -0.16 -9.61
CA ASN A 78 0.89 0.10 -11.05
C ASN A 78 -0.31 -0.59 -11.74
N GLN A 79 -1.24 -1.17 -10.99
CA GLN A 79 -2.30 -2.00 -11.59
C GLN A 79 -3.60 -1.25 -11.84
N ASN A 80 -3.79 -0.05 -11.28
CA ASN A 80 -5.05 0.71 -11.38
C ASN A 80 -6.29 -0.12 -11.00
N ILE A 81 -6.19 -0.91 -9.92
CA ILE A 81 -7.30 -1.69 -9.38
C ILE A 81 -7.79 -1.01 -8.11
N PRO A 82 -9.09 -0.72 -7.98
CA PRO A 82 -9.63 -0.18 -6.74
C PRO A 82 -9.44 -1.15 -5.58
N MET A 83 -9.19 -0.60 -4.40
CA MET A 83 -9.01 -1.35 -3.16
C MET A 83 -10.09 -1.00 -2.16
N LEU A 84 -10.68 -2.01 -1.51
CA LEU A 84 -11.59 -1.87 -0.39
C LEU A 84 -11.01 -2.63 0.81
N SER A 85 -10.80 -1.94 1.91
CA SER A 85 -10.15 -2.51 3.09
C SER A 85 -11.09 -2.54 4.29
N PHE A 86 -11.06 -3.65 5.04
CA PHE A 86 -11.82 -3.81 6.29
C PHE A 86 -10.88 -4.08 7.45
N ASN A 87 -11.12 -3.38 8.57
CA ASN A 87 -10.36 -3.62 9.78
C ASN A 87 -10.74 -4.96 10.41
N ILE A 88 -9.81 -5.91 10.37
CA ILE A 88 -10.00 -7.22 10.98
C ILE A 88 -9.01 -7.38 12.14
N GLY A 89 -9.53 -7.16 13.35
CA GLY A 89 -8.76 -7.24 14.59
C GLY A 89 -7.91 -5.99 14.86
N GLY A 90 -8.22 -5.29 15.93
CA GLY A 90 -7.56 -4.06 16.35
C GLY A 90 -8.46 -2.82 16.28
N ASN A 91 -7.85 -1.66 16.50
CA ASN A 91 -8.55 -0.37 16.40
C ASN A 91 -8.74 0.01 14.93
N LEU A 92 -9.81 0.73 14.63
CA LEU A 92 -10.07 1.27 13.30
C LEU A 92 -8.91 2.20 12.89
N GLY A 93 -8.33 1.94 11.72
CA GLY A 93 -7.26 2.75 11.14
C GLY A 93 -7.78 3.85 10.23
N PHE A 94 -6.85 4.57 9.61
CA PHE A 94 -7.16 5.63 8.62
C PHE A 94 -7.46 5.09 7.22
N LEU A 95 -6.99 3.87 6.93
CA LEU A 95 -7.07 3.25 5.60
C LEU A 95 -8.11 2.14 5.51
N THR A 96 -8.78 1.82 6.62
CA THR A 96 -9.71 0.68 6.71
C THR A 96 -11.11 1.11 7.07
N GLN A 97 -12.10 0.43 6.51
CA GLN A 97 -13.52 0.54 6.88
C GLN A 97 -13.84 -0.38 8.06
N ASP A 98 -14.98 -0.12 8.70
CA ASP A 98 -15.47 -1.02 9.74
C ASP A 98 -15.79 -2.39 9.16
N LYS A 99 -15.37 -3.45 9.87
CA LYS A 99 -15.68 -4.85 9.53
C LYS A 99 -17.19 -5.13 9.44
N GLN A 100 -18.04 -4.31 10.05
CA GLN A 100 -19.47 -4.51 10.04
C GLN A 100 -20.02 -4.51 8.60
N PHE A 101 -19.50 -3.65 7.71
CA PHE A 101 -19.88 -3.65 6.29
C PHE A 101 -19.57 -4.97 5.57
N LEU A 102 -18.56 -5.72 6.03
CA LEU A 102 -18.28 -7.05 5.54
C LEU A 102 -19.24 -8.08 6.14
N LEU A 103 -19.46 -8.03 7.47
CA LEU A 103 -20.23 -9.02 8.19
C LEU A 103 -21.73 -9.01 7.83
N ASP A 104 -22.30 -7.84 7.62
CA ASP A 104 -23.68 -7.68 7.18
C ASP A 104 -23.87 -7.72 5.64
N LYS A 105 -22.78 -7.94 4.90
CA LYS A 105 -22.72 -8.03 3.44
C LYS A 105 -23.12 -6.73 2.72
N SER A 106 -23.29 -5.61 3.43
CA SER A 106 -23.78 -4.33 2.86
C SER A 106 -22.80 -3.75 1.83
N PHE A 107 -21.50 -4.06 1.92
CA PHE A 107 -20.51 -3.59 0.95
C PHE A 107 -20.85 -4.01 -0.49
N LEU A 108 -21.41 -5.22 -0.70
CA LEU A 108 -21.80 -5.66 -2.03
C LEU A 108 -23.00 -4.87 -2.57
N GLU A 109 -23.99 -4.61 -1.72
CA GLU A 109 -25.13 -3.80 -2.13
C GLU A 109 -24.72 -2.37 -2.51
N LEU A 110 -23.79 -1.77 -1.73
CA LEU A 110 -23.27 -0.44 -2.03
C LEU A 110 -22.53 -0.42 -3.37
N ILE A 111 -21.75 -1.47 -3.67
CA ILE A 111 -21.05 -1.60 -4.96
C ILE A 111 -22.04 -1.82 -6.10
N GLU A 112 -23.03 -2.70 -5.95
CA GLU A 112 -24.06 -2.98 -6.97
C GLU A 112 -24.88 -1.73 -7.31
N LYS A 113 -25.19 -0.91 -6.30
CA LYS A 113 -25.99 0.32 -6.46
C LYS A 113 -25.16 1.55 -6.83
N ASP A 114 -23.85 1.41 -7.01
CA ASP A 114 -22.89 2.52 -7.19
C ASP A 114 -22.94 3.60 -6.06
N TYR A 115 -23.25 3.19 -4.83
CA TYR A 115 -23.29 4.04 -3.65
C TYR A 115 -21.94 4.04 -2.92
N PHE A 116 -20.88 4.35 -3.65
CA PHE A 116 -19.53 4.50 -3.13
C PHE A 116 -18.78 5.59 -3.89
N LYS A 117 -17.70 6.06 -3.30
CA LYS A 117 -16.75 6.96 -3.93
C LYS A 117 -15.37 6.31 -3.93
N ILE A 118 -14.67 6.41 -5.05
CA ILE A 118 -13.26 6.02 -5.13
C ILE A 118 -12.42 7.25 -4.85
N ASP A 119 -11.62 7.20 -3.79
CA ASP A 119 -10.61 8.22 -3.51
C ASP A 119 -9.31 7.82 -4.21
N SER A 120 -8.86 8.66 -5.15
CA SER A 120 -7.51 8.56 -5.71
C SER A 120 -6.50 9.08 -4.69
N ARG A 121 -5.40 8.34 -4.52
CA ARG A 121 -4.31 8.70 -3.60
C ARG A 121 -3.00 8.71 -4.36
N SER A 122 -2.27 9.81 -4.27
CA SER A 122 -0.91 9.89 -4.81
C SER A 122 0.02 8.99 -4.02
N MET A 123 0.91 8.30 -4.72
CA MET A 123 1.95 7.45 -4.16
C MET A 123 3.33 7.99 -4.50
N LEU A 124 4.29 7.71 -3.66
CA LEU A 124 5.70 7.97 -3.94
C LEU A 124 6.30 6.79 -4.70
N GLU A 125 7.11 7.09 -5.72
CA GLU A 125 8.00 6.13 -6.35
C GLU A 125 9.46 6.51 -5.98
N CYS A 126 10.24 5.53 -5.52
CA CYS A 126 11.64 5.70 -5.18
C CYS A 126 12.49 4.79 -6.05
N ASN A 127 13.50 5.37 -6.70
CA ASN A 127 14.54 4.67 -7.42
C ASN A 127 15.89 4.94 -6.73
N VAL A 128 16.61 3.88 -6.38
CA VAL A 128 17.92 3.99 -5.72
C VAL A 128 19.01 3.71 -6.72
N PHE A 129 19.97 4.64 -6.86
CA PHE A 129 21.13 4.54 -7.71
C PHE A 129 22.39 4.49 -6.84
N ASP A 130 23.34 3.61 -7.21
CA ASP A 130 24.67 3.58 -6.60
C ASP A 130 25.68 4.18 -7.59
N GLU A 131 26.38 5.24 -7.21
CA GLU A 131 27.41 5.90 -8.02
C GLU A 131 28.51 4.95 -8.48
N ASN A 132 28.81 3.90 -7.72
CA ASN A 132 29.79 2.88 -8.09
C ASN A 132 29.32 1.96 -9.21
N HIS A 133 28.04 1.96 -9.55
CA HIS A 133 27.45 1.14 -10.61
C HIS A 133 27.26 1.84 -11.96
N GLU A 134 27.53 3.14 -12.07
CA GLU A 134 27.48 3.88 -13.35
C GLU A 134 28.45 3.33 -14.41
N ARG A 135 29.42 2.50 -14.02
CA ARG A 135 30.41 1.90 -14.95
C ARG A 135 29.98 0.55 -15.53
N SER A 136 28.88 -0.02 -15.09
CA SER A 136 28.32 -1.25 -15.66
C SER A 136 26.92 -0.98 -16.20
N ASN A 137 26.70 -1.17 -17.51
CA ASN A 137 25.42 -1.03 -18.22
C ASN A 137 24.31 -2.00 -17.74
N THR A 138 24.32 -2.45 -16.49
CA THR A 138 23.40 -3.42 -15.91
C THR A 138 22.93 -3.04 -14.51
N SER A 139 22.79 -1.74 -14.20
CA SER A 139 22.15 -1.32 -12.95
C SER A 139 20.65 -1.67 -13.00
N LYS A 140 20.27 -2.76 -12.36
CA LYS A 140 18.87 -3.03 -12.03
C LYS A 140 18.41 -1.95 -11.04
N THR A 141 17.80 -0.91 -11.55
CA THR A 141 17.02 0.04 -10.73
C THR A 141 15.85 -0.71 -10.14
N SER A 142 15.83 -0.90 -8.84
CA SER A 142 14.65 -1.41 -8.15
C SER A 142 13.76 -0.21 -7.85
N SER A 143 12.58 -0.14 -8.46
CA SER A 143 11.55 0.83 -8.08
C SER A 143 10.81 0.33 -6.85
N PHE A 144 10.62 1.21 -5.89
CA PHE A 144 9.84 0.99 -4.68
C PHE A 144 8.67 1.97 -4.68
N PHE A 145 7.51 1.53 -4.20
CA PHE A 145 6.33 2.38 -4.06
C PHE A 145 5.92 2.49 -2.61
N ALA A 146 5.51 3.69 -2.18
CA ALA A 146 4.98 3.91 -0.86
C ALA A 146 3.70 4.76 -0.92
N LEU A 147 2.66 4.33 -0.22
CA LEU A 147 1.46 5.13 -0.02
C LEU A 147 1.69 6.20 1.07
N ASN A 148 2.49 5.90 2.10
CA ASN A 148 2.79 6.82 3.18
C ASN A 148 4.08 7.60 2.95
N ASP A 149 5.23 6.97 3.18
CA ASP A 149 6.53 7.63 3.20
C ASP A 149 7.69 6.70 2.87
N PHE A 150 8.80 7.30 2.45
CA PHE A 150 10.11 6.71 2.48
C PHE A 150 10.95 7.42 3.55
N TYR A 151 11.66 6.65 4.35
CA TYR A 151 12.66 7.22 5.25
C TYR A 151 14.05 6.66 4.96
N PHE A 152 15.03 7.54 5.00
CA PHE A 152 16.44 7.26 4.75
C PHE A 152 17.20 7.53 6.03
N LYS A 153 17.95 6.57 6.54
CA LYS A 153 18.79 6.71 7.73
C LYS A 153 20.12 5.97 7.56
N SER A 154 21.12 6.33 8.35
CA SER A 154 22.36 5.56 8.43
C SER A 154 22.09 4.11 8.83
N LYS A 155 22.96 3.22 8.40
CA LYS A 155 23.01 1.86 8.92
C LYS A 155 23.53 1.92 10.38
N GLU A 156 22.93 1.15 11.27
CA GLU A 156 23.09 1.22 12.73
C GLU A 156 24.54 1.02 13.26
N ASP A 157 25.45 0.50 12.43
CA ASP A 157 26.81 0.16 12.84
C ASP A 157 27.78 1.36 12.89
N ASP A 158 27.35 2.56 12.47
CA ASP A 158 28.20 3.75 12.40
C ASP A 158 27.76 4.79 13.45
N LEU A 159 28.13 4.54 14.71
CA LEU A 159 27.77 5.35 15.87
C LEU A 159 28.27 6.81 15.83
N SER A 160 29.00 7.22 14.78
CA SER A 160 29.64 8.55 14.73
C SER A 160 29.34 9.36 13.46
N SER A 161 28.63 8.83 12.45
CA SER A 161 28.46 9.54 11.21
C SER A 161 27.08 10.21 11.11
N THR A 162 27.06 11.52 11.19
CA THR A 162 25.94 12.34 10.77
C THR A 162 25.82 12.24 9.24
N ASN A 163 24.65 11.88 8.72
CA ASN A 163 24.43 11.86 7.28
C ASN A 163 24.49 13.28 6.72
N GLN A 164 25.17 13.41 5.58
CA GLN A 164 25.13 14.61 4.77
C GLN A 164 24.19 14.35 3.60
N ILE A 165 23.08 15.07 3.56
CA ILE A 165 21.99 14.84 2.61
C ILE A 165 21.82 16.10 1.77
N LYS A 166 22.10 16.00 0.47
CA LYS A 166 21.82 17.06 -0.51
C LYS A 166 20.46 16.81 -1.14
N ILE A 167 19.62 17.83 -1.17
CA ILE A 167 18.28 17.76 -1.77
C ILE A 167 18.24 18.64 -3.02
N GLU A 168 17.79 18.06 -4.10
CA GLU A 168 17.49 18.74 -5.36
C GLU A 168 16.02 18.48 -5.73
N ILE A 169 15.32 19.50 -6.21
CA ILE A 169 13.94 19.42 -6.70
C ILE A 169 13.95 19.94 -8.13
N ASP A 170 13.48 19.12 -9.07
CA ASP A 170 13.45 19.45 -10.51
C ASP A 170 14.82 19.89 -11.06
N GLY A 171 15.92 19.33 -10.53
CA GLY A 171 17.30 19.63 -10.90
C GLY A 171 17.88 20.87 -10.23
N GLU A 172 17.12 21.57 -9.40
CA GLU A 172 17.60 22.72 -8.63
C GLU A 172 17.98 22.32 -7.20
N SER A 173 19.18 22.77 -6.76
CA SER A 173 19.64 22.52 -5.40
C SER A 173 18.82 23.33 -4.40
N VAL A 174 18.13 22.64 -3.49
CA VAL A 174 17.31 23.27 -2.45
C VAL A 174 18.11 23.54 -1.20
N ASN A 175 18.74 22.50 -0.65
CA ASN A 175 19.54 22.61 0.57
C ASN A 175 20.43 21.38 0.79
N GLU A 176 21.37 21.53 1.71
CA GLU A 176 22.21 20.46 2.21
C GLU A 176 22.03 20.37 3.74
N TYR A 177 21.66 19.18 4.21
CA TYR A 177 21.37 18.94 5.63
C TYR A 177 22.38 17.98 6.24
N LYS A 178 22.68 18.19 7.52
CA LYS A 178 23.32 17.20 8.37
C LYS A 178 22.31 16.71 9.40
N GLY A 179 22.08 15.40 9.45
CA GLY A 179 21.09 14.83 10.35
C GLY A 179 21.11 13.30 10.35
N ASP A 180 20.24 12.71 11.14
CA ASP A 180 20.15 11.25 11.29
C ASP A 180 19.47 10.58 10.09
N GLY A 181 18.70 11.34 9.30
CA GLY A 181 18.02 10.84 8.13
C GLY A 181 17.09 11.86 7.49
N LEU A 182 16.30 11.39 6.54
CA LEU A 182 15.31 12.15 5.78
C LEU A 182 14.03 11.35 5.67
N ILE A 183 12.87 11.98 5.84
CA ILE A 183 11.53 11.42 5.57
C ILE A 183 10.94 12.18 4.38
N ILE A 184 10.53 11.44 3.37
CA ILE A 184 9.76 11.96 2.22
C ILE A 184 8.39 11.32 2.29
N SER A 185 7.36 12.14 2.48
CA SER A 185 5.99 11.69 2.72
C SER A 185 5.04 12.16 1.63
N SER A 186 4.09 11.29 1.28
CA SER A 186 2.91 11.67 0.50
C SER A 186 1.91 12.45 1.38
N ALA A 187 0.87 13.00 0.77
CA ALA A 187 -0.24 13.60 1.52
C ALA A 187 -0.92 12.58 2.46
N THR A 188 -1.12 11.35 2.02
CA THR A 188 -1.67 10.26 2.86
C THR A 188 -0.75 9.96 4.04
N GLY A 189 0.56 9.89 3.82
CA GLY A 189 1.57 9.61 4.85
C GLY A 189 1.83 10.75 5.83
N SER A 190 1.34 11.95 5.56
CA SER A 190 1.53 13.12 6.42
C SER A 190 1.05 12.91 7.86
N THR A 191 0.10 12.00 8.09
CA THR A 191 -0.42 11.62 9.42
C THR A 191 0.29 10.39 10.02
N ALA A 192 1.32 9.85 9.34
CA ALA A 192 2.10 8.70 9.77
C ALA A 192 3.46 9.12 10.37
N TYR A 193 4.58 8.61 9.87
CA TYR A 193 5.90 8.87 10.43
C TYR A 193 6.32 10.34 10.30
N SER A 194 5.92 11.01 9.21
CA SER A 194 6.15 12.44 9.01
C SER A 194 5.59 13.27 10.17
N MET A 195 4.35 12.99 10.60
CA MET A 195 3.73 13.69 11.74
C MET A 195 4.51 13.47 13.04
N ALA A 196 4.96 12.26 13.32
CA ALA A 196 5.77 11.95 14.50
C ALA A 196 7.12 12.69 14.51
N ALA A 197 7.65 13.01 13.33
CA ALA A 197 8.87 13.80 13.16
C ALA A 197 8.63 15.33 13.13
N GLY A 198 7.39 15.80 13.31
CA GLY A 198 7.03 17.22 13.29
C GLY A 198 6.68 17.79 11.92
N GLY A 199 6.44 16.92 10.93
CA GLY A 199 5.99 17.32 9.60
C GLY A 199 4.54 17.85 9.60
N PRO A 200 4.15 18.63 8.57
CA PRO A 200 2.80 19.17 8.46
C PRO A 200 1.78 18.08 8.12
N ILE A 201 0.55 18.24 8.59
CA ILE A 201 -0.58 17.41 8.17
C ILE A 201 -1.11 17.97 6.86
N VAL A 202 -1.21 17.11 5.85
CA VAL A 202 -1.69 17.45 4.51
C VAL A 202 -2.97 16.66 4.21
N HIS A 203 -3.96 17.33 3.61
CA HIS A 203 -5.19 16.64 3.23
C HIS A 203 -4.89 15.59 2.14
N PRO A 204 -5.35 14.34 2.28
CA PRO A 204 -4.92 13.23 1.41
C PRO A 204 -5.34 13.34 -0.07
N LEU A 205 -6.19 14.28 -0.43
CA LEU A 205 -6.58 14.60 -1.82
C LEU A 205 -5.79 15.77 -2.42
N ILE A 206 -4.74 16.25 -1.75
CA ILE A 206 -3.81 17.24 -2.30
C ILE A 206 -2.71 16.46 -3.03
N ASP A 207 -2.47 16.85 -4.29
CA ASP A 207 -1.38 16.35 -5.13
C ASP A 207 -0.10 17.14 -4.87
#